data_ee6c2433233b648c1f265043233bc740
#
_entry.id   ee6c2433233b648c1f265043233bc740
#
_cell.length_a   1.000
_cell.length_b   1.000
_cell.length_c   1.000
_cell.angle_alpha   90.00
_cell.angle_beta   90.00
_cell.angle_gamma   90.00
#
_symmetry.space_group_name_H-M   'P 1'
#
loop_
_entity.id
_entity.type
_entity.pdbx_description
1 polymer ?
#
loop_
_entity_poly.entity_id
_entity_poly.type
_entity_poly.pdbx_seq_one_letter_code
_entity_poly.pdbx_strand_id
1 'polypeptide(L)'
;EANVTFTATWKVDANGDGEPDDTETKYSITYSDGEAKGAAQGMPAKAENILSGTTQTISAAVPTWTGYVFTGWTSTDVTETTGNFTMPEKDVTFTATWKVDANGDGEPDENEQKYSISYSDGEANGNAEKMPQNETDILSGTTKTLPTTEPTWTGHVFAGWTSDEVQATTGNFIMPEANVTFTATWKVDANGD
;
A
#
# COMPACT_ATOMS: atom_id res chain seq x y z
N GLU A 1 44.23 -19.48 65.82
CA GLU A 1 43.40 -18.47 65.03
C GLU A 1 42.83 -19.20 63.87
N ALA A 2 41.50 -19.05 63.64
CA ALA A 2 40.82 -19.64 62.47
C ALA A 2 40.86 -18.64 61.26
N ASN A 3 41.19 -19.18 60.10
CA ASN A 3 41.15 -18.39 58.89
C ASN A 3 39.67 -18.06 58.53
N VAL A 4 39.39 -16.81 58.24
CA VAL A 4 38.07 -16.35 57.75
C VAL A 4 38.14 -16.13 56.26
N THR A 5 37.22 -16.76 55.53
CA THR A 5 37.09 -16.59 54.09
C THR A 5 35.81 -15.80 53.77
N PHE A 6 35.91 -14.73 53.03
CA PHE A 6 34.79 -13.96 52.47
C PHE A 6 34.63 -14.34 51.00
N THR A 7 33.42 -14.70 50.62
CA THR A 7 33.08 -14.99 49.21
C THR A 7 32.16 -13.88 48.70
N ALA A 8 32.58 -13.23 47.63
CA ALA A 8 31.71 -12.25 46.91
C ALA A 8 30.61 -12.98 46.15
N THR A 9 29.41 -12.47 46.23
CA THR A 9 28.28 -12.90 45.39
C THR A 9 27.93 -11.78 44.44
N TRP A 10 27.61 -12.15 43.21
CA TRP A 10 27.31 -11.22 42.14
C TRP A 10 25.91 -11.52 41.59
N LYS A 11 25.17 -10.48 41.19
CA LYS A 11 23.94 -10.57 40.41
C LYS A 11 24.17 -9.87 39.10
N VAL A 12 23.36 -10.22 38.09
CA VAL A 12 23.40 -9.61 36.76
C VAL A 12 22.81 -8.20 36.83
N ASP A 13 23.46 -7.27 36.18
CA ASP A 13 23.05 -5.88 35.94
C ASP A 13 23.36 -5.60 34.47
N ALA A 14 22.40 -5.91 33.58
CA ALA A 14 22.60 -5.88 32.13
C ALA A 14 22.44 -4.48 31.53
N ASN A 15 21.66 -3.61 32.18
CA ASN A 15 21.46 -2.22 31.77
C ASN A 15 22.49 -1.26 32.39
N GLY A 16 23.23 -1.69 33.43
CA GLY A 16 24.32 -0.95 34.04
C GLY A 16 23.87 0.17 34.99
N ASP A 17 22.67 0.09 35.54
CA ASP A 17 22.10 1.11 36.43
C ASP A 17 22.46 0.95 37.91
N GLY A 18 23.08 -0.16 38.27
CA GLY A 18 23.51 -0.49 39.60
C GLY A 18 22.51 -1.32 40.43
N GLU A 19 21.35 -1.63 39.89
CA GLU A 19 20.35 -2.52 40.51
C GLU A 19 20.40 -3.90 39.82
N PRO A 20 20.10 -4.99 40.56
CA PRO A 20 20.05 -6.33 39.97
C PRO A 20 18.83 -6.53 39.07
N ASP A 21 19.02 -7.07 37.85
CA ASP A 21 17.97 -7.35 36.85
C ASP A 21 16.78 -8.15 37.37
N ASP A 22 16.98 -8.99 38.41
CA ASP A 22 15.95 -9.83 39.02
C ASP A 22 14.99 -9.05 39.93
N THR A 23 15.32 -7.82 40.26
CA THR A 23 14.53 -6.92 41.12
C THR A 23 13.83 -5.80 40.32
N GLU A 24 14.20 -5.61 39.05
CA GLU A 24 13.71 -4.54 38.22
C GLU A 24 12.37 -4.86 37.52
N THR A 25 11.61 -3.80 37.22
CA THR A 25 10.41 -3.87 36.41
C THR A 25 10.79 -4.12 34.91
N LYS A 26 10.10 -5.07 34.30
CA LYS A 26 10.32 -5.44 32.90
C LYS A 26 9.17 -4.96 32.03
N TYR A 27 9.51 -4.50 30.86
CA TYR A 27 8.62 -3.90 29.90
C TYR A 27 8.51 -4.73 28.63
N SER A 28 7.62 -4.31 27.73
CA SER A 28 7.37 -4.98 26.46
C SER A 28 7.41 -4.01 25.28
N ILE A 29 7.69 -4.57 24.07
CA ILE A 29 7.55 -3.91 22.80
C ILE A 29 6.43 -4.62 22.03
N THR A 30 5.42 -3.87 21.62
CA THR A 30 4.27 -4.36 20.87
C THR A 30 4.22 -3.67 19.50
N TYR A 31 3.80 -4.41 18.47
CA TYR A 31 3.57 -3.89 17.13
C TYR A 31 2.08 -3.97 16.81
N SER A 32 1.48 -2.80 16.52
CA SER A 32 0.09 -2.65 16.12
C SER A 32 0.01 -2.41 14.61
N ASP A 33 -0.96 -3.01 13.95
CA ASP A 33 -1.20 -2.79 12.54
C ASP A 33 -1.99 -1.50 12.23
N GLY A 34 -2.33 -0.72 13.25
CA GLY A 34 -2.96 0.59 13.11
C GLY A 34 -4.31 0.52 12.41
N GLU A 35 -4.40 1.20 11.28
CA GLU A 35 -5.66 1.31 10.51
C GLU A 35 -6.12 -0.02 9.88
N ALA A 36 -5.22 -0.99 9.73
CA ALA A 36 -5.54 -2.31 9.16
C ALA A 36 -6.44 -3.16 10.06
N LYS A 37 -6.52 -2.86 11.38
CA LYS A 37 -7.45 -3.46 12.36
C LYS A 37 -7.49 -4.99 12.36
N GLY A 38 -6.32 -5.61 12.28
CA GLY A 38 -6.14 -7.07 12.25
C GLY A 38 -6.08 -7.66 10.84
N ALA A 39 -6.15 -6.84 9.79
CA ALA A 39 -6.07 -7.31 8.40
C ALA A 39 -4.63 -7.44 7.89
N ALA A 40 -3.65 -6.77 8.53
CA ALA A 40 -2.27 -6.85 8.10
C ALA A 40 -1.66 -8.22 8.40
N GLN A 41 -0.80 -8.68 7.50
CA GLN A 41 -0.05 -9.92 7.59
C GLN A 41 1.43 -9.65 7.86
N GLY A 42 2.14 -10.60 8.48
CA GLY A 42 3.58 -10.47 8.71
C GLY A 42 3.97 -9.47 9.80
N MET A 43 3.06 -9.15 10.72
CA MET A 43 3.35 -8.29 11.87
C MET A 43 4.45 -8.89 12.75
N PRO A 44 5.38 -8.04 13.28
CA PRO A 44 6.38 -8.51 14.22
C PRO A 44 5.76 -9.08 15.51
N ALA A 45 6.39 -10.09 16.07
CA ALA A 45 5.99 -10.63 17.35
C ALA A 45 6.27 -9.63 18.49
N LYS A 46 5.45 -9.67 19.53
CA LYS A 46 5.69 -8.94 20.77
C LYS A 46 6.99 -9.41 21.42
N ALA A 47 7.81 -8.48 21.88
CA ALA A 47 8.96 -8.75 22.73
C ALA A 47 8.62 -8.43 24.19
N GLU A 48 9.05 -9.27 25.12
CA GLU A 48 8.73 -9.15 26.55
C GLU A 48 9.99 -9.25 27.41
N ASN A 49 9.87 -8.93 28.68
CA ASN A 49 10.93 -9.01 29.68
C ASN A 49 12.15 -8.12 29.40
N ILE A 50 11.91 -6.92 28.88
CA ILE A 50 12.94 -5.95 28.50
C ILE A 50 13.18 -4.97 29.66
N LEU A 51 14.44 -4.77 30.03
CA LEU A 51 14.83 -3.78 31.02
C LEU A 51 14.88 -2.38 30.41
N SER A 52 14.48 -1.39 31.22
CA SER A 52 14.72 0.03 30.85
C SER A 52 16.21 0.31 30.69
N GLY A 53 16.58 1.35 29.97
CA GLY A 53 17.97 1.70 29.67
C GLY A 53 18.67 0.81 28.64
N THR A 54 18.15 -0.38 28.33
CA THR A 54 18.75 -1.27 27.32
C THR A 54 18.49 -0.77 25.91
N THR A 55 19.46 -0.99 25.02
CA THR A 55 19.30 -0.70 23.58
C THR A 55 18.47 -1.78 22.90
N GLN A 56 17.40 -1.38 22.23
CA GLN A 56 16.53 -2.24 21.45
C GLN A 56 16.57 -1.82 19.98
N THR A 57 16.18 -2.74 19.07
CA THR A 57 16.11 -2.47 17.64
C THR A 57 14.66 -2.58 17.18
N ILE A 58 14.18 -1.53 16.48
CA ILE A 58 12.86 -1.53 15.84
C ILE A 58 12.87 -2.56 14.72
N SER A 59 11.80 -3.36 14.64
CA SER A 59 11.69 -4.40 13.61
C SER A 59 11.80 -3.84 12.21
N ALA A 60 12.65 -4.45 11.39
CA ALA A 60 12.76 -4.17 9.96
C ALA A 60 11.73 -4.93 9.11
N ALA A 61 10.81 -5.66 9.74
CA ALA A 61 9.75 -6.35 9.02
C ALA A 61 8.85 -5.34 8.29
N VAL A 62 8.47 -5.71 7.06
CA VAL A 62 7.53 -4.96 6.22
C VAL A 62 6.23 -5.77 6.19
N PRO A 63 5.26 -5.46 7.04
CA PRO A 63 3.97 -6.13 7.00
C PRO A 63 3.22 -5.77 5.71
N THR A 64 2.24 -6.58 5.33
CA THR A 64 1.44 -6.39 4.11
C THR A 64 -0.04 -6.24 4.45
N TRP A 65 -0.73 -5.37 3.70
CA TRP A 65 -2.17 -5.20 3.75
C TRP A 65 -2.68 -4.93 2.33
N THR A 66 -3.61 -5.75 1.85
CA THR A 66 -4.13 -5.68 0.48
C THR A 66 -4.69 -4.29 0.15
N GLY A 67 -4.24 -3.68 -0.94
CA GLY A 67 -4.63 -2.34 -1.37
C GLY A 67 -3.92 -1.20 -0.65
N TYR A 68 -2.86 -1.51 0.10
CA TYR A 68 -2.07 -0.51 0.83
C TYR A 68 -0.58 -0.87 0.83
N VAL A 69 0.26 0.15 0.81
CA VAL A 69 1.70 0.03 1.03
C VAL A 69 2.06 0.46 2.46
N PHE A 70 2.94 -0.33 3.09
CA PHE A 70 3.49 0.01 4.40
C PHE A 70 4.50 1.15 4.28
N THR A 71 4.31 2.21 5.06
CA THR A 71 5.16 3.42 4.99
C THR A 71 6.08 3.58 6.20
N GLY A 72 5.98 2.69 7.18
CA GLY A 72 6.86 2.69 8.35
C GLY A 72 6.15 2.52 9.69
N TRP A 73 6.94 2.55 10.72
CA TRP A 73 6.47 2.50 12.10
C TRP A 73 6.40 3.91 12.71
N THR A 74 5.42 4.14 13.57
CA THR A 74 5.33 5.33 14.42
C THR A 74 5.11 4.91 15.86
N SER A 75 5.53 5.76 16.83
CA SER A 75 5.27 5.53 18.24
C SER A 75 5.01 6.87 18.94
N THR A 76 4.21 6.84 19.99
CA THR A 76 4.07 7.95 20.95
C THR A 76 4.94 7.76 22.18
N ASP A 77 5.59 6.61 22.30
CA ASP A 77 6.37 6.21 23.45
C ASP A 77 7.85 6.55 23.31
N VAL A 78 8.34 6.53 22.07
CA VAL A 78 9.72 6.88 21.68
C VAL A 78 9.68 7.71 20.40
N THR A 79 10.76 8.44 20.11
CA THR A 79 10.87 9.33 18.94
C THR A 79 11.42 8.63 17.71
N GLU A 80 12.14 7.53 17.91
CA GLU A 80 12.74 6.73 16.85
C GLU A 80 11.65 5.96 16.11
N THR A 81 11.73 5.94 14.79
CA THR A 81 10.83 5.21 13.89
C THR A 81 11.53 4.09 13.13
N THR A 82 12.85 4.07 13.16
CA THR A 82 13.73 3.05 12.55
C THR A 82 15.01 2.88 13.38
N GLY A 83 15.72 1.76 13.21
CA GLY A 83 16.99 1.53 13.86
C GLY A 83 16.88 1.22 15.35
N ASN A 84 17.79 1.76 16.14
CA ASN A 84 17.87 1.48 17.56
C ASN A 84 17.25 2.59 18.40
N PHE A 85 16.69 2.21 19.54
CA PHE A 85 16.21 3.13 20.58
C PHE A 85 16.58 2.60 21.96
N THR A 86 16.54 3.48 22.97
CA THR A 86 16.72 3.08 24.37
C THR A 86 15.37 2.79 24.99
N MET A 87 15.21 1.62 25.61
CA MET A 87 13.96 1.22 26.27
C MET A 87 13.63 2.16 27.42
N PRO A 88 12.48 2.86 27.40
CA PRO A 88 12.03 3.70 28.51
C PRO A 88 11.47 2.87 29.66
N GLU A 89 11.17 3.53 30.79
CA GLU A 89 10.50 2.90 31.96
C GLU A 89 8.98 2.71 31.73
N LYS A 90 8.60 2.21 30.55
CA LYS A 90 7.23 1.88 30.17
C LYS A 90 7.19 0.93 28.97
N ASP A 91 6.06 0.30 28.76
CA ASP A 91 5.80 -0.44 27.51
C ASP A 91 5.86 0.49 26.31
N VAL A 92 6.37 -0.03 25.19
CA VAL A 92 6.46 0.68 23.90
C VAL A 92 5.57 0.03 22.87
N THR A 93 4.80 0.85 22.17
CA THR A 93 4.01 0.39 21.03
C THR A 93 4.46 1.10 19.77
N PHE A 94 4.80 0.32 18.75
CA PHE A 94 4.98 0.78 17.37
C PHE A 94 3.73 0.49 16.56
N THR A 95 3.21 1.51 15.88
CA THR A 95 2.02 1.40 15.04
C THR A 95 2.43 1.52 13.57
N ALA A 96 1.96 0.58 12.77
CA ALA A 96 2.15 0.60 11.32
C ALA A 96 1.39 1.78 10.70
N THR A 97 2.01 2.44 9.73
CA THR A 97 1.40 3.47 8.90
C THR A 97 1.25 2.96 7.47
N TRP A 98 0.16 3.35 6.82
CA TRP A 98 -0.25 2.83 5.52
C TRP A 98 -0.67 3.95 4.59
N LYS A 99 -0.46 3.73 3.29
CA LYS A 99 -1.01 4.55 2.22
C LYS A 99 -1.71 3.68 1.20
N VAL A 100 -2.71 4.22 0.52
CA VAL A 100 -3.45 3.49 -0.52
C VAL A 100 -2.53 3.14 -1.67
N ASP A 101 -2.66 1.91 -2.16
CA ASP A 101 -1.99 1.31 -3.31
C ASP A 101 -3.05 0.46 -4.03
N ALA A 102 -3.89 1.11 -4.83
CA ALA A 102 -5.06 0.48 -5.43
C ALA A 102 -4.71 -0.39 -6.65
N ASN A 103 -3.60 -0.08 -7.33
CA ASN A 103 -3.10 -0.85 -8.47
C ASN A 103 -2.18 -2.01 -8.04
N GLY A 104 -1.64 -1.98 -6.80
CA GLY A 104 -0.84 -3.06 -6.22
C GLY A 104 0.61 -3.10 -6.71
N ASP A 105 1.18 -1.96 -7.13
CA ASP A 105 2.54 -1.90 -7.65
C ASP A 105 3.61 -1.62 -6.59
N GLY A 106 3.18 -1.28 -5.36
CA GLY A 106 4.05 -1.04 -4.21
C GLY A 106 4.40 0.43 -3.98
N GLU A 107 3.87 1.34 -4.80
CA GLU A 107 3.98 2.78 -4.60
C GLU A 107 2.64 3.35 -4.09
N PRO A 108 2.64 4.41 -3.29
CA PRO A 108 1.40 5.06 -2.89
C PRO A 108 0.72 5.79 -4.06
N ASP A 109 -0.58 5.54 -4.29
CA ASP A 109 -1.41 6.16 -5.35
C ASP A 109 -1.28 7.71 -5.41
N GLU A 110 -1.00 8.35 -4.29
CA GLU A 110 -0.86 9.81 -4.20
C GLU A 110 0.41 10.34 -4.86
N ASN A 111 1.41 9.48 -5.05
CA ASN A 111 2.70 9.81 -5.65
C ASN A 111 2.74 9.48 -7.15
N GLU A 112 1.72 8.76 -7.65
CA GLU A 112 1.71 8.26 -9.01
C GLU A 112 1.11 9.24 -10.01
N GLN A 113 1.58 9.14 -11.26
CA GLN A 113 1.01 9.82 -12.41
C GLN A 113 -0.35 9.20 -12.76
N LYS A 114 -1.36 10.06 -12.94
CA LYS A 114 -2.71 9.64 -13.34
C LYS A 114 -2.94 9.94 -14.82
N TYR A 115 -3.73 9.07 -15.42
CA TYR A 115 -4.02 9.06 -16.86
C TYR A 115 -5.52 9.16 -17.12
N SER A 116 -5.90 9.24 -18.39
CA SER A 116 -7.30 9.36 -18.83
C SER A 116 -7.64 8.36 -19.92
N ILE A 117 -8.93 8.02 -20.01
CA ILE A 117 -9.52 7.32 -21.15
C ILE A 117 -10.47 8.29 -21.85
N SER A 118 -10.31 8.45 -23.15
CA SER A 118 -11.18 9.24 -24.00
C SER A 118 -11.79 8.39 -25.12
N TYR A 119 -12.97 8.79 -25.56
CA TYR A 119 -13.69 8.12 -26.63
C TYR A 119 -13.92 9.10 -27.78
N SER A 120 -13.44 8.73 -28.97
CA SER A 120 -13.63 9.46 -30.22
C SER A 120 -14.63 8.73 -31.11
N ASP A 121 -15.51 9.46 -31.77
CA ASP A 121 -16.46 8.90 -32.70
C ASP A 121 -15.85 8.64 -34.12
N GLY A 122 -14.56 8.92 -34.27
CA GLY A 122 -13.83 8.62 -35.49
C GLY A 122 -14.41 9.31 -36.73
N GLU A 123 -14.74 8.51 -37.73
CA GLU A 123 -15.27 9.02 -39.01
C GLU A 123 -16.63 9.70 -38.91
N ALA A 124 -17.39 9.49 -37.83
CA ALA A 124 -18.67 10.14 -37.58
C ALA A 124 -18.55 11.66 -37.37
N ASN A 125 -17.36 12.13 -36.97
CA ASN A 125 -16.97 13.54 -36.88
C ASN A 125 -18.01 14.42 -36.16
N GLY A 126 -18.42 13.98 -34.95
CA GLY A 126 -19.39 14.65 -34.09
C GLY A 126 -20.87 14.28 -34.38
N ASN A 127 -21.14 13.32 -35.27
CA ASN A 127 -22.50 12.86 -35.59
C ASN A 127 -22.89 11.56 -34.87
N ALA A 128 -21.99 10.91 -34.14
CA ALA A 128 -22.35 9.74 -33.33
C ALA A 128 -23.04 10.15 -32.03
N GLU A 129 -24.05 9.37 -31.65
CA GLU A 129 -24.79 9.52 -30.39
C GLU A 129 -24.41 8.39 -29.44
N LYS A 130 -24.72 8.57 -28.16
CA LYS A 130 -24.47 7.59 -27.06
C LYS A 130 -23.00 7.23 -26.90
N MET A 131 -22.11 8.15 -27.23
CA MET A 131 -20.69 7.97 -26.95
C MET A 131 -20.44 7.79 -25.45
N PRO A 132 -19.52 6.89 -25.05
CA PRO A 132 -19.14 6.75 -23.66
C PRO A 132 -18.55 8.06 -23.11
N GLN A 133 -18.68 8.23 -21.77
CA GLN A 133 -18.04 9.35 -21.09
C GLN A 133 -16.54 9.09 -20.92
N ASN A 134 -15.73 10.15 -21.05
CA ASN A 134 -14.33 10.10 -20.74
C ASN A 134 -14.11 9.85 -19.25
N GLU A 135 -13.03 9.18 -18.91
CA GLU A 135 -12.61 8.90 -17.53
C GLU A 135 -11.27 9.57 -17.26
N THR A 136 -11.08 10.07 -16.05
CA THR A 136 -9.85 10.72 -15.59
C THR A 136 -9.35 10.09 -14.29
N ASP A 137 -8.17 10.49 -13.85
CA ASP A 137 -7.58 10.09 -12.56
C ASP A 137 -7.37 8.58 -12.41
N ILE A 138 -6.99 7.91 -13.50
CA ILE A 138 -6.78 6.47 -13.58
C ILE A 138 -5.29 6.17 -13.40
N LEU A 139 -4.97 5.27 -12.46
CA LEU A 139 -3.61 4.77 -12.28
C LEU A 139 -3.25 3.74 -13.37
N SER A 140 -2.00 3.72 -13.80
CA SER A 140 -1.46 2.62 -14.61
C SER A 140 -1.60 1.28 -13.86
N GLY A 141 -1.57 0.16 -14.57
CA GLY A 141 -1.74 -1.17 -13.96
C GLY A 141 -3.17 -1.51 -13.56
N THR A 142 -4.10 -0.55 -13.43
CA THR A 142 -5.50 -0.85 -13.08
C THR A 142 -6.22 -1.57 -14.23
N THR A 143 -7.07 -2.54 -13.88
CA THR A 143 -7.94 -3.20 -14.86
C THR A 143 -9.15 -2.32 -15.14
N LYS A 144 -9.34 -1.98 -16.41
CA LYS A 144 -10.51 -1.24 -16.93
C LYS A 144 -11.31 -2.13 -17.89
N THR A 145 -12.59 -1.82 -18.04
CA THR A 145 -13.49 -2.54 -18.93
C THR A 145 -14.06 -1.59 -19.98
N LEU A 146 -13.95 -1.95 -21.23
CA LEU A 146 -14.58 -1.22 -22.33
C LEU A 146 -16.11 -1.22 -22.17
N PRO A 147 -16.78 -0.09 -22.44
CA PRO A 147 -18.24 -0.01 -22.40
C PRO A 147 -18.90 -1.03 -23.34
N THR A 148 -19.97 -1.66 -22.86
CA THR A 148 -20.79 -2.58 -23.65
C THR A 148 -21.90 -1.86 -24.44
N THR A 149 -22.18 -0.60 -24.11
CA THR A 149 -23.11 0.23 -24.84
C THR A 149 -22.45 0.68 -26.14
N GLU A 150 -23.06 0.33 -27.26
CA GLU A 150 -22.59 0.72 -28.57
C GLU A 150 -23.07 2.14 -28.92
N PRO A 151 -22.19 3.02 -29.44
CA PRO A 151 -22.61 4.30 -29.99
C PRO A 151 -23.40 4.08 -31.29
N THR A 152 -24.18 5.07 -31.67
CA THR A 152 -25.03 5.01 -32.88
C THR A 152 -24.71 6.15 -33.84
N TRP A 153 -24.72 5.87 -35.12
CA TRP A 153 -24.58 6.88 -36.19
C TRP A 153 -25.51 6.52 -37.32
N THR A 154 -26.40 7.45 -37.72
CA THR A 154 -27.41 7.23 -38.77
C THR A 154 -26.77 6.77 -40.07
N GLY A 155 -27.27 5.67 -40.66
CA GLY A 155 -26.75 5.07 -41.89
C GLY A 155 -25.44 4.30 -41.73
N HIS A 156 -25.02 4.00 -40.49
CA HIS A 156 -23.81 3.24 -40.21
C HIS A 156 -24.04 2.27 -39.05
N VAL A 157 -23.31 1.17 -39.08
CA VAL A 157 -23.23 0.16 -38.00
C VAL A 157 -21.92 0.32 -37.26
N PHE A 158 -21.97 0.33 -35.94
CA PHE A 158 -20.78 0.32 -35.10
C PHE A 158 -19.99 -1.00 -35.31
N ALA A 159 -18.72 -0.90 -35.65
CA ALA A 159 -17.85 -2.05 -35.96
C ALA A 159 -16.83 -2.37 -34.83
N GLY A 160 -16.81 -1.56 -33.77
CA GLY A 160 -15.96 -1.76 -32.62
C GLY A 160 -15.05 -0.58 -32.32
N TRP A 161 -14.30 -0.70 -31.25
CA TRP A 161 -13.29 0.26 -30.81
C TRP A 161 -11.90 -0.12 -31.33
N THR A 162 -11.08 0.89 -31.62
CA THR A 162 -9.64 0.75 -31.86
C THR A 162 -8.86 1.72 -31.00
N SER A 163 -7.63 1.37 -30.64
CA SER A 163 -6.70 2.24 -29.91
C SER A 163 -5.27 1.93 -30.34
N ASP A 164 -4.42 2.94 -30.34
CA ASP A 164 -2.98 2.78 -30.59
C ASP A 164 -2.23 2.40 -29.29
N GLU A 165 -2.78 2.76 -28.14
CA GLU A 165 -2.15 2.54 -26.83
C GLU A 165 -2.43 1.15 -26.25
N VAL A 166 -3.57 0.55 -26.59
CA VAL A 166 -3.97 -0.77 -26.11
C VAL A 166 -4.54 -1.64 -27.21
N GLN A 167 -4.31 -2.95 -27.13
CA GLN A 167 -4.76 -3.93 -28.14
C GLN A 167 -6.21 -4.39 -27.94
N ALA A 168 -6.83 -4.04 -26.79
CA ALA A 168 -8.19 -4.48 -26.49
C ALA A 168 -9.22 -3.76 -27.37
N THR A 169 -10.10 -4.52 -27.99
CA THR A 169 -11.24 -4.01 -28.79
C THR A 169 -12.57 -4.26 -28.08
N THR A 170 -12.60 -5.13 -27.08
CA THR A 170 -13.73 -5.47 -26.21
C THR A 170 -13.22 -5.97 -24.86
N GLY A 171 -14.07 -5.98 -23.84
CA GLY A 171 -13.77 -6.55 -22.53
C GLY A 171 -12.77 -5.73 -21.71
N ASN A 172 -11.91 -6.44 -20.99
CA ASN A 172 -10.98 -5.81 -20.06
C ASN A 172 -9.62 -5.52 -20.69
N PHE A 173 -8.98 -4.46 -20.19
CA PHE A 173 -7.58 -4.14 -20.49
C PHE A 173 -6.89 -3.58 -19.24
N ILE A 174 -5.57 -3.59 -19.26
CA ILE A 174 -4.76 -2.96 -18.21
C ILE A 174 -4.41 -1.55 -18.66
N MET A 175 -4.64 -0.55 -17.82
CA MET A 175 -4.28 0.84 -18.11
C MET A 175 -2.77 0.98 -18.25
N PRO A 176 -2.26 1.47 -19.40
CA PRO A 176 -0.83 1.71 -19.60
C PRO A 176 -0.39 3.00 -18.90
N GLU A 177 0.93 3.27 -18.90
CA GLU A 177 1.52 4.54 -18.45
C GLU A 177 1.33 5.65 -19.50
N ALA A 178 0.11 5.77 -20.03
CA ALA A 178 -0.27 6.75 -21.06
C ALA A 178 -1.76 7.03 -21.01
N ASN A 179 -2.17 8.21 -21.52
CA ASN A 179 -3.58 8.43 -21.83
C ASN A 179 -3.99 7.52 -22.97
N VAL A 180 -5.19 6.96 -22.90
CA VAL A 180 -5.74 6.03 -23.89
C VAL A 180 -6.88 6.70 -24.64
N THR A 181 -6.89 6.57 -25.97
CA THR A 181 -8.00 7.00 -26.80
C THR A 181 -8.59 5.79 -27.54
N PHE A 182 -9.86 5.54 -27.32
CA PHE A 182 -10.62 4.58 -28.10
C PHE A 182 -11.38 5.32 -29.21
N THR A 183 -11.15 4.92 -30.46
CA THR A 183 -11.81 5.47 -31.63
C THR A 183 -12.84 4.48 -32.17
N ALA A 184 -14.07 4.93 -32.30
CA ALA A 184 -15.14 4.15 -32.92
C ALA A 184 -14.85 3.91 -34.41
N THR A 185 -15.08 2.68 -34.86
CA THR A 185 -15.03 2.31 -36.29
C THR A 185 -16.42 1.98 -36.78
N TRP A 186 -16.68 2.31 -38.02
CA TRP A 186 -18.00 2.25 -38.62
C TRP A 186 -18.02 1.48 -39.95
N LYS A 187 -19.15 0.87 -40.27
CA LYS A 187 -19.46 0.30 -41.57
C LYS A 187 -20.72 0.95 -42.11
N VAL A 188 -20.74 1.24 -43.40
CA VAL A 188 -21.96 1.79 -44.03
C VAL A 188 -23.08 0.75 -43.93
N ASP A 189 -24.24 1.21 -43.46
CA ASP A 189 -25.49 0.46 -43.46
C ASP A 189 -26.32 0.94 -44.67
N ALA A 190 -26.17 0.26 -45.78
CA ALA A 190 -26.85 0.63 -47.01
C ALA A 190 -28.36 0.30 -47.02
N ASN A 191 -28.80 -0.57 -46.10
CA ASN A 191 -30.18 -1.07 -46.07
C ASN A 191 -30.99 -0.44 -44.93
N GLY A 192 -30.31 0.06 -43.86
CA GLY A 192 -30.95 0.63 -42.69
C GLY A 192 -31.69 -0.40 -41.83
N ASP A 193 -31.21 -1.68 -41.76
CA ASP A 193 -31.84 -2.82 -41.05
C ASP A 193 -31.10 -3.26 -39.77
#